data_ae9a7a90fe41115d0c1633abc27cb052
#
_entry.id   ae9a7a90fe41115d0c1633abc27cb052
#
_cell.length_a   1.000
_cell.length_b   1.000
_cell.length_c   1.000
_cell.angle_alpha   90.00
_cell.angle_beta   90.00
_cell.angle_gamma   90.00
#
_symmetry.space_group_name_H-M   'P 1'
#
loop_
_entity.id
_entity.type
_entity.pdbx_description
1 polymer ?
#
loop_
_entity_poly.entity_id
_entity_poly.type
_entity_poly.pdbx_seq_one_letter_code
_entity_poly.pdbx_strand_id
1 'polypeptide(L)'
;GILATIAEFYSLNLAQEVMKGLRQKAVMGGTPGRAPLGYLNLRTTSGGPEIREVTTDPDRFDLVRFAFESYASGEWTLSQLVEELNRRGLTTRETPKHPSRPMTTTTLHKILTNPYYKGLVTFQGAVYEGSHKVMVTPEVWMSVQQILARNNQTGQRPQKHDHYLKGILYCSCGAKLMFERPRGQTGERYDYFTCSGRRRSTTSCTRAAILAERIERKVEQAYATKSLTAEQAAATGTILHDVFNHLEGSTKDERTALTEQQAKLEA
;
A
#
# COMPACT_ATOMS: atom_id res chain seq x y z
N GLY A 1 49.13 -17.37 0.88
CA GLY A 1 50.25 -17.18 1.78
C GLY A 1 49.84 -16.53 3.10
N ILE A 2 50.66 -16.60 4.14
CA ILE A 2 50.36 -16.15 5.52
C ILE A 2 49.82 -14.71 5.57
N LEU A 3 50.32 -13.79 4.77
CA LEU A 3 49.84 -12.40 4.71
C LEU A 3 48.38 -12.29 4.24
N ALA A 4 47.96 -13.12 3.30
CA ALA A 4 46.58 -13.14 2.84
C ALA A 4 45.61 -13.63 3.93
N THR A 5 46.01 -14.68 4.67
CA THR A 5 45.23 -15.20 5.81
C THR A 5 45.10 -14.18 6.95
N ILE A 6 46.17 -13.46 7.23
CA ILE A 6 46.18 -12.38 8.24
C ILE A 6 45.25 -11.24 7.80
N ALA A 7 45.33 -10.81 6.53
CA ALA A 7 44.43 -9.76 6.00
C ALA A 7 42.98 -10.17 6.03
N GLU A 8 42.66 -11.42 5.71
CA GLU A 8 41.31 -11.99 5.80
C GLU A 8 40.82 -11.99 7.26
N PHE A 9 41.63 -12.45 8.20
CA PHE A 9 41.31 -12.44 9.63
C PHE A 9 40.98 -11.03 10.13
N TYR A 10 41.82 -10.04 9.79
CA TYR A 10 41.58 -8.65 10.17
C TYR A 10 40.26 -8.13 9.55
N SER A 11 39.99 -8.43 8.29
CA SER A 11 38.73 -8.02 7.63
C SER A 11 37.52 -8.62 8.29
N LEU A 12 37.54 -9.91 8.64
CA LEU A 12 36.45 -10.60 9.34
C LEU A 12 36.25 -10.03 10.75
N ASN A 13 37.32 -9.81 11.48
CA ASN A 13 37.24 -9.25 12.83
C ASN A 13 36.67 -7.83 12.81
N LEU A 14 37.15 -6.99 11.89
CA LEU A 14 36.61 -5.64 11.69
C LEU A 14 35.10 -5.68 11.35
N ALA A 15 34.71 -6.58 10.46
CA ALA A 15 33.29 -6.76 10.11
C ALA A 15 32.43 -7.14 11.34
N GLN A 16 32.93 -8.04 12.20
CA GLN A 16 32.24 -8.42 13.44
C GLN A 16 32.10 -7.23 14.41
N GLU A 17 33.15 -6.46 14.63
CA GLU A 17 33.11 -5.29 15.51
C GLU A 17 32.16 -4.20 14.97
N VAL A 18 32.14 -3.96 13.65
CA VAL A 18 31.17 -3.05 13.00
C VAL A 18 29.74 -3.54 13.21
N MET A 19 29.50 -4.84 13.01
CA MET A 19 28.15 -5.42 13.20
C MET A 19 27.69 -5.34 14.65
N LYS A 20 28.58 -5.57 15.61
CA LYS A 20 28.31 -5.41 17.04
C LYS A 20 27.96 -3.96 17.38
N GLY A 21 28.69 -2.98 16.86
CA GLY A 21 28.40 -1.56 17.03
C GLY A 21 27.04 -1.15 16.42
N LEU A 22 26.72 -1.65 15.22
CA LEU A 22 25.43 -1.40 14.59
C LEU A 22 24.27 -2.03 15.36
N ARG A 23 24.45 -3.24 15.91
CA ARG A 23 23.47 -3.90 16.77
C ARG A 23 23.24 -3.10 18.04
N GLN A 24 24.30 -2.67 18.72
CA GLN A 24 24.21 -1.84 19.92
C GLN A 24 23.45 -0.54 19.63
N LYS A 25 23.75 0.11 18.49
CA LYS A 25 23.01 1.29 18.05
C LYS A 25 21.52 1.02 17.87
N ALA A 26 21.13 -0.12 17.26
CA ALA A 26 19.72 -0.50 17.09
C ALA A 26 19.03 -0.76 18.43
N VAL A 27 19.71 -1.45 19.38
CA VAL A 27 19.20 -1.70 20.74
C VAL A 27 18.92 -0.38 21.48
N MET A 28 19.75 0.65 21.26
CA MET A 28 19.55 1.99 21.82
C MET A 28 18.54 2.85 21.04
N GLY A 29 17.79 2.27 20.09
CA GLY A 29 16.80 2.97 19.27
C GLY A 29 17.38 3.78 18.11
N GLY A 30 18.70 3.78 17.93
CA GLY A 30 19.35 4.51 16.84
C GLY A 30 19.22 3.77 15.51
N THR A 31 19.21 4.51 14.41
CA THR A 31 19.11 3.94 13.04
C THR A 31 20.46 3.38 12.58
N PRO A 32 20.60 2.05 12.37
CA PRO A 32 21.84 1.43 11.92
C PRO A 32 21.98 1.56 10.38
N GLY A 33 22.28 2.72 9.89
CA GLY A 33 22.47 2.95 8.47
C GLY A 33 21.76 4.20 7.98
N ARG A 34 21.25 4.14 6.75
CA ARG A 34 20.57 5.28 6.14
C ARG A 34 19.09 5.33 6.56
N ALA A 35 18.67 6.47 7.11
CA ALA A 35 17.26 6.70 7.44
C ALA A 35 16.37 6.65 6.19
N PRO A 36 15.14 6.11 6.29
CA PRO A 36 14.18 6.05 5.18
C PRO A 36 13.79 7.44 4.64
N LEU A 37 13.07 7.46 3.51
CA LEU A 37 12.59 8.68 2.89
C LEU A 37 11.69 9.45 3.88
N GLY A 38 11.81 10.78 3.92
CA GLY A 38 11.15 11.62 4.92
C GLY A 38 11.99 11.87 6.18
N TYR A 39 13.15 11.20 6.30
CA TYR A 39 14.11 11.44 7.40
C TYR A 39 15.52 11.68 6.86
N LEU A 40 16.33 12.41 7.59
CA LEU A 40 17.72 12.72 7.29
C LEU A 40 18.63 12.23 8.42
N ASN A 41 19.80 11.70 8.04
CA ASN A 41 20.87 11.43 9.00
C ASN A 41 21.66 12.73 9.23
N LEU A 42 21.64 13.23 10.43
CA LEU A 42 22.43 14.37 10.88
C LEU A 42 23.74 13.89 11.52
N ARG A 43 24.81 14.59 11.22
CA ARG A 43 26.12 14.43 11.90
C ARG A 43 26.46 15.77 12.50
N THR A 44 26.53 15.83 13.81
CA THR A 44 26.90 17.05 14.53
C THR A 44 28.25 16.84 15.19
N THR A 45 29.21 17.70 14.86
CA THR A 45 30.53 17.77 15.46
C THR A 45 30.66 19.14 16.14
N SER A 46 30.25 19.24 17.39
CA SER A 46 30.39 20.47 18.19
C SER A 46 31.49 20.27 19.26
N GLY A 47 32.75 20.13 18.85
CA GLY A 47 33.87 20.05 19.79
C GLY A 47 33.97 18.79 20.66
N GLY A 48 33.18 17.76 20.40
CA GLY A 48 33.10 16.47 21.09
C GLY A 48 33.00 15.28 20.13
N PRO A 49 32.66 14.08 20.62
CA PRO A 49 32.46 12.92 19.78
C PRO A 49 31.30 13.15 18.77
N GLU A 50 31.47 12.66 17.54
CA GLU A 50 30.48 12.78 16.46
C GLU A 50 29.15 12.17 16.88
N ILE A 51 28.09 13.01 17.01
CA ILE A 51 26.73 12.57 17.29
C ILE A 51 26.03 12.34 15.96
N ARG A 52 25.47 11.14 15.79
CA ARG A 52 24.72 10.72 14.60
C ARG A 52 23.26 10.52 14.96
N GLU A 53 22.45 11.50 14.65
CA GLU A 53 21.00 11.51 14.90
C GLU A 53 20.21 11.43 13.62
N VAL A 54 18.91 11.13 13.76
CA VAL A 54 17.94 11.17 12.66
C VAL A 54 16.94 12.29 12.93
N THR A 55 16.82 13.18 11.95
CA THR A 55 15.84 14.27 11.95
C THR A 55 14.83 14.10 10.82
N THR A 56 13.75 14.86 10.85
CA THR A 56 12.77 14.91 9.77
C THR A 56 13.35 15.65 8.55
N ASP A 57 13.05 15.16 7.37
CA ASP A 57 13.36 15.81 6.09
C ASP A 57 12.28 16.88 5.81
N PRO A 58 12.57 18.19 5.84
CA PRO A 58 11.56 19.23 5.72
C PRO A 58 10.81 19.20 4.38
N ASP A 59 11.46 18.73 3.31
CA ASP A 59 10.88 18.69 1.98
C ASP A 59 9.97 17.47 1.77
N ARG A 60 10.20 16.37 2.51
CA ARG A 60 9.60 15.07 2.20
C ARG A 60 8.78 14.48 3.35
N PHE A 61 9.00 14.90 4.58
CA PHE A 61 8.32 14.30 5.74
C PHE A 61 6.81 14.40 5.63
N ASP A 62 6.28 15.58 5.35
CA ASP A 62 4.83 15.81 5.27
C ASP A 62 4.20 15.12 4.04
N LEU A 63 4.93 15.02 2.93
CA LEU A 63 4.46 14.31 1.75
C LEU A 63 4.38 12.78 1.97
N VAL A 64 5.34 12.23 2.71
CA VAL A 64 5.31 10.80 3.06
C VAL A 64 4.20 10.53 4.09
N ARG A 65 4.00 11.41 5.07
CA ARG A 65 2.87 11.32 6.02
C ARG A 65 1.54 11.38 5.30
N PHE A 66 1.36 12.33 4.39
CA PHE A 66 0.18 12.41 3.51
C PHE A 66 -0.06 11.11 2.75
N ALA A 67 0.99 10.44 2.26
CA ALA A 67 0.84 9.15 1.57
C ALA A 67 0.24 8.07 2.49
N PHE A 68 0.64 8.00 3.75
CA PHE A 68 0.07 7.07 4.73
C PHE A 68 -1.39 7.39 5.06
N GLU A 69 -1.68 8.64 5.37
CA GLU A 69 -3.03 9.10 5.75
C GLU A 69 -4.02 8.90 4.59
N SER A 70 -3.63 9.31 3.38
CA SER A 70 -4.47 9.12 2.19
C SER A 70 -4.69 7.66 1.84
N TYR A 71 -3.67 6.80 1.97
CA TYR A 71 -3.85 5.38 1.69
C TYR A 71 -4.69 4.67 2.76
N ALA A 72 -4.59 5.11 4.03
CA ALA A 72 -5.38 4.59 5.15
C ALA A 72 -6.88 4.87 5.01
N SER A 73 -7.29 5.94 4.28
CA SER A 73 -8.71 6.21 4.00
C SER A 73 -9.36 5.13 3.13
N GLY A 74 -8.57 4.36 2.36
CA GLY A 74 -9.04 3.34 1.44
C GLY A 74 -9.57 3.86 0.10
N GLU A 75 -9.60 5.17 -0.10
CA GLU A 75 -10.11 5.82 -1.32
C GLU A 75 -9.08 5.82 -2.46
N TRP A 76 -7.81 5.68 -2.14
CA TRP A 76 -6.71 5.77 -3.09
C TRP A 76 -6.16 4.41 -3.50
N THR A 77 -5.96 4.21 -4.79
CA THR A 77 -5.11 3.14 -5.30
C THR A 77 -3.63 3.57 -5.25
N LEU A 78 -2.72 2.60 -5.20
CA LEU A 78 -1.27 2.91 -5.22
C LEU A 78 -0.87 3.75 -6.44
N SER A 79 -1.47 3.50 -7.60
CA SER A 79 -1.17 4.24 -8.84
C SER A 79 -1.62 5.69 -8.77
N GLN A 80 -2.86 5.94 -8.36
CA GLN A 80 -3.39 7.30 -8.18
C GLN A 80 -2.60 8.07 -7.13
N LEU A 81 -2.25 7.43 -6.03
CA LEU A 81 -1.47 8.07 -4.97
C LEU A 81 -0.05 8.43 -5.44
N VAL A 82 0.58 7.56 -6.25
CA VAL A 82 1.89 7.87 -6.86
C VAL A 82 1.81 9.06 -7.80
N GLU A 83 0.77 9.15 -8.63
CA GLU A 83 0.57 10.30 -9.52
C GLU A 83 0.40 11.60 -8.73
N GLU A 84 -0.39 11.57 -7.67
CA GLU A 84 -0.61 12.74 -6.81
C GLU A 84 0.67 13.14 -6.05
N LEU A 85 1.44 12.18 -5.53
CA LEU A 85 2.72 12.46 -4.86
C LEU A 85 3.75 13.05 -5.82
N ASN A 86 3.81 12.55 -7.06
CA ASN A 86 4.67 13.10 -8.09
C ASN A 86 4.23 14.52 -8.49
N ARG A 87 2.92 14.79 -8.59
CA ARG A 87 2.38 16.13 -8.83
C ARG A 87 2.75 17.11 -7.73
N ARG A 88 2.78 16.65 -6.46
CA ARG A 88 3.24 17.43 -5.30
C ARG A 88 4.76 17.56 -5.19
N GLY A 89 5.51 16.92 -6.10
CA GLY A 89 6.96 17.02 -6.14
C GLY A 89 7.71 16.03 -5.26
N LEU A 90 7.06 14.97 -4.73
CA LEU A 90 7.76 13.95 -3.98
C LEU A 90 8.68 13.14 -4.90
N THR A 91 9.97 13.18 -4.63
CA THR A 91 10.99 12.45 -5.36
C THR A 91 11.84 11.59 -4.43
N THR A 92 12.46 10.56 -4.99
CA THR A 92 13.46 9.78 -4.28
C THR A 92 14.67 10.66 -3.93
N ARG A 93 15.38 10.30 -2.87
CA ARG A 93 16.58 11.03 -2.47
C ARG A 93 17.70 10.82 -3.50
N GLU A 94 18.36 11.90 -3.85
CA GLU A 94 19.59 11.85 -4.64
C GLU A 94 20.71 11.12 -3.92
N THR A 95 21.53 10.40 -4.67
CA THR A 95 22.72 9.72 -4.21
C THR A 95 23.85 9.96 -5.21
N PRO A 96 25.13 9.83 -4.80
CA PRO A 96 26.25 10.01 -5.74
C PRO A 96 26.19 9.13 -7.00
N LYS A 97 25.47 7.99 -6.94
CA LYS A 97 25.32 7.05 -8.06
C LYS A 97 24.01 7.21 -8.83
N HIS A 98 22.99 7.84 -8.24
CA HIS A 98 21.65 7.94 -8.83
C HIS A 98 21.02 9.29 -8.56
N PRO A 99 20.57 10.02 -9.59
CA PRO A 99 19.84 11.26 -9.42
C PRO A 99 18.49 11.02 -8.74
N SER A 100 17.89 12.08 -8.26
CA SER A 100 16.51 12.10 -7.79
C SER A 100 15.57 11.64 -8.91
N ARG A 101 14.57 10.82 -8.58
CA ARG A 101 13.60 10.26 -9.54
C ARG A 101 12.18 10.39 -8.99
N PRO A 102 11.17 10.48 -9.87
CA PRO A 102 9.77 10.39 -9.45
C PRO A 102 9.47 9.10 -8.68
N MET A 103 8.46 9.15 -7.84
CA MET A 103 7.98 7.98 -7.10
C MET A 103 7.39 6.93 -8.03
N THR A 104 7.58 5.67 -7.69
CA THR A 104 6.95 4.53 -8.37
C THR A 104 6.07 3.76 -7.39
N THR A 105 5.12 2.98 -7.90
CA THR A 105 4.25 2.12 -7.08
C THR A 105 5.04 1.15 -6.21
N THR A 106 6.15 0.61 -6.73
CA THR A 106 7.06 -0.26 -5.97
C THR A 106 7.75 0.48 -4.82
N THR A 107 8.19 1.70 -5.06
CA THR A 107 8.84 2.53 -4.03
C THR A 107 7.83 2.93 -2.95
N LEU A 108 6.63 3.36 -3.36
CA LEU A 108 5.55 3.69 -2.43
C LEU A 108 5.16 2.48 -1.58
N HIS A 109 5.00 1.29 -2.19
CA HIS A 109 4.70 0.06 -1.46
C HIS A 109 5.77 -0.25 -0.39
N LYS A 110 7.06 -0.10 -0.72
CA LYS A 110 8.16 -0.27 0.24
C LYS A 110 8.08 0.73 1.40
N ILE A 111 7.69 1.97 1.13
CA ILE A 111 7.47 3.00 2.17
C ILE A 111 6.32 2.57 3.07
N LEU A 112 5.15 2.26 2.51
CA LEU A 112 3.95 1.91 3.26
C LEU A 112 4.07 0.62 4.09
N THR A 113 4.99 -0.28 3.73
CA THR A 113 5.25 -1.53 4.48
C THR A 113 6.39 -1.43 5.49
N ASN A 114 7.10 -0.31 5.54
CA ASN A 114 8.27 -0.17 6.42
C ASN A 114 7.84 0.24 7.85
N PRO A 115 8.07 -0.60 8.88
CA PRO A 115 7.68 -0.33 10.25
C PRO A 115 8.43 0.85 10.90
N TYR A 116 9.46 1.37 10.25
CA TYR A 116 10.19 2.53 10.71
C TYR A 116 9.28 3.75 10.90
N TYR A 117 8.31 3.95 10.02
CA TYR A 117 7.41 5.11 10.07
C TYR A 117 6.46 5.12 11.28
N LYS A 118 6.22 3.96 11.91
CA LYS A 118 5.49 3.86 13.18
C LYS A 118 6.41 3.83 14.43
N GLY A 119 7.70 4.17 14.26
CA GLY A 119 8.66 4.29 15.36
C GLY A 119 9.48 3.03 15.64
N LEU A 120 9.53 2.03 14.76
CA LEU A 120 10.29 0.81 14.98
C LEU A 120 11.53 0.74 14.07
N VAL A 121 12.64 0.33 14.64
CA VAL A 121 13.91 0.08 13.93
C VAL A 121 14.09 -1.42 13.77
N THR A 122 14.30 -1.88 12.52
CA THR A 122 14.60 -3.29 12.23
C THR A 122 16.08 -3.48 11.91
N PHE A 123 16.73 -4.44 12.57
CA PHE A 123 18.11 -4.81 12.30
C PHE A 123 18.31 -6.31 12.42
N GLN A 124 18.83 -6.96 11.39
CA GLN A 124 19.06 -8.42 11.33
C GLN A 124 17.82 -9.27 11.71
N GLY A 125 16.62 -8.85 11.32
CA GLY A 125 15.37 -9.54 11.63
C GLY A 125 14.81 -9.27 13.03
N ALA A 126 15.56 -8.61 13.91
CA ALA A 126 15.06 -8.14 15.20
C ALA A 126 14.45 -6.73 15.07
N VAL A 127 13.43 -6.46 15.91
CA VAL A 127 12.70 -5.19 15.95
C VAL A 127 12.98 -4.52 17.28
N TYR A 128 13.30 -3.22 17.23
CA TYR A 128 13.60 -2.38 18.39
C TYR A 128 12.75 -1.12 18.35
N GLU A 129 12.50 -0.52 19.50
CA GLU A 129 11.90 0.82 19.57
C GLU A 129 12.88 1.86 19.08
N GLY A 130 12.44 2.72 18.15
CA GLY A 130 13.27 3.76 17.57
C GLY A 130 13.20 5.06 18.38
N SER A 131 14.33 5.78 18.48
CA SER A 131 14.41 7.10 19.10
C SER A 131 14.04 8.25 18.17
N HIS A 132 13.79 7.96 16.88
CA HIS A 132 13.41 8.96 15.88
C HIS A 132 11.95 9.40 16.02
N LYS A 133 11.63 10.60 15.53
CA LYS A 133 10.26 11.11 15.53
C LYS A 133 9.35 10.18 14.74
N VAL A 134 8.27 9.69 15.36
CA VAL A 134 7.25 8.87 14.73
C VAL A 134 6.52 9.70 13.66
N MET A 135 6.29 9.13 12.49
CA MET A 135 5.61 9.81 11.38
C MET A 135 4.11 9.57 11.39
N VAL A 136 3.69 8.33 11.68
CA VAL A 136 2.28 7.92 11.69
C VAL A 136 1.96 7.10 12.93
N THR A 137 0.73 7.19 13.39
CA THR A 137 0.28 6.39 14.53
C THR A 137 0.19 4.90 14.20
N PRO A 138 0.27 4.00 15.20
CA PRO A 138 0.11 2.56 14.97
C PRO A 138 -1.20 2.20 14.28
N GLU A 139 -2.30 2.93 14.55
CA GLU A 139 -3.62 2.71 13.98
C GLU A 139 -3.61 2.98 12.47
N VAL A 140 -3.07 4.12 12.05
CA VAL A 140 -2.92 4.49 10.63
C VAL A 140 -2.06 3.45 9.91
N TRP A 141 -0.94 3.05 10.52
CA TRP A 141 -0.07 2.03 9.94
C TRP A 141 -0.79 0.69 9.79
N MET A 142 -1.55 0.23 10.79
CA MET A 142 -2.34 -1.01 10.72
C MET A 142 -3.41 -0.95 9.66
N SER A 143 -4.15 0.16 9.53
CA SER A 143 -5.14 0.35 8.47
C SER A 143 -4.51 0.21 7.08
N VAL A 144 -3.34 0.82 6.86
CA VAL A 144 -2.56 0.67 5.63
C VAL A 144 -2.21 -0.80 5.36
N GLN A 145 -1.72 -1.56 6.36
CA GLN A 145 -1.37 -2.98 6.19
C GLN A 145 -2.61 -3.83 5.84
N GLN A 146 -3.76 -3.58 6.47
CA GLN A 146 -5.00 -4.29 6.17
C GLN A 146 -5.45 -4.05 4.72
N ILE A 147 -5.39 -2.80 4.24
CA ILE A 147 -5.74 -2.46 2.86
C ILE A 147 -4.75 -3.11 1.87
N LEU A 148 -3.45 -3.08 2.16
CA LEU A 148 -2.44 -3.74 1.33
C LEU A 148 -2.65 -5.26 1.28
N ALA A 149 -2.94 -5.91 2.40
CA ALA A 149 -3.22 -7.34 2.47
C ALA A 149 -4.48 -7.71 1.69
N ARG A 150 -5.57 -6.95 1.84
CA ARG A 150 -6.81 -7.12 1.07
C ARG A 150 -6.57 -7.00 -0.43
N ASN A 151 -5.84 -5.98 -0.85
CA ASN A 151 -5.54 -5.75 -2.26
C ASN A 151 -4.59 -6.80 -2.85
N ASN A 152 -3.69 -7.36 -2.05
CA ASN A 152 -2.77 -8.41 -2.47
C ASN A 152 -3.49 -9.76 -2.69
N GLN A 153 -4.49 -10.07 -1.85
CA GLN A 153 -5.32 -11.27 -2.00
C GLN A 153 -6.17 -11.24 -3.27
N THR A 154 -6.58 -10.07 -3.74
CA THR A 154 -7.37 -9.91 -4.95
C THR A 154 -6.58 -10.11 -6.25
N GLY A 155 -5.27 -10.21 -6.21
CA GLY A 155 -4.42 -10.54 -7.37
C GLY A 155 -4.54 -9.54 -8.53
N GLN A 156 -4.98 -8.32 -8.28
CA GLN A 156 -5.14 -7.28 -9.29
C GLN A 156 -3.77 -6.73 -9.70
N ARG A 157 -3.15 -7.37 -10.69
CA ARG A 157 -2.12 -6.70 -11.49
C ARG A 157 -2.83 -5.73 -12.44
N PRO A 158 -2.38 -4.48 -12.61
CA PRO A 158 -2.87 -3.61 -13.66
C PRO A 158 -2.69 -4.33 -15.01
N GLN A 159 -3.78 -4.78 -15.57
CA GLN A 159 -3.77 -5.41 -16.88
C GLN A 159 -3.89 -4.32 -17.94
N LYS A 160 -3.19 -4.51 -19.05
CA LYS A 160 -3.01 -3.57 -20.15
C LYS A 160 -4.31 -3.15 -20.85
N HIS A 161 -5.40 -3.84 -20.59
CA HIS A 161 -6.71 -3.59 -21.21
C HIS A 161 -7.77 -3.42 -20.12
N ASP A 162 -8.63 -2.41 -20.29
CA ASP A 162 -9.72 -2.10 -19.38
C ASP A 162 -11.04 -2.66 -19.90
N HIS A 163 -11.85 -3.26 -19.00
CA HIS A 163 -13.17 -3.78 -19.29
C HIS A 163 -13.99 -3.80 -17.99
N TYR A 164 -15.24 -3.31 -18.02
CA TYR A 164 -16.08 -3.16 -16.82
C TYR A 164 -16.36 -4.46 -16.05
N LEU A 165 -16.37 -5.61 -16.74
CA LEU A 165 -16.51 -6.93 -16.09
C LEU A 165 -15.19 -7.53 -15.58
N LYS A 166 -14.08 -6.84 -15.73
CA LYS A 166 -12.77 -7.30 -15.30
C LYS A 166 -12.70 -7.42 -13.77
N GLY A 167 -12.22 -8.56 -13.31
CA GLY A 167 -11.99 -8.82 -11.88
C GLY A 167 -13.21 -9.33 -11.11
N ILE A 168 -14.43 -9.23 -11.67
CA ILE A 168 -15.67 -9.67 -11.04
C ILE A 168 -16.18 -11.02 -11.55
N LEU A 169 -15.66 -11.51 -12.68
CA LEU A 169 -16.07 -12.78 -13.28
C LEU A 169 -15.20 -13.95 -12.79
N TYR A 170 -15.87 -15.05 -12.49
CA TYR A 170 -15.21 -16.30 -12.06
C TYR A 170 -15.58 -17.45 -13.00
N CYS A 171 -14.63 -18.36 -13.20
CA CYS A 171 -14.85 -19.61 -13.90
C CYS A 171 -15.51 -20.63 -12.96
N SER A 172 -16.19 -21.63 -13.51
CA SER A 172 -16.75 -22.76 -12.73
C SER A 172 -15.71 -23.52 -11.90
N CYS A 173 -14.41 -23.41 -12.21
CA CYS A 173 -13.32 -23.97 -11.42
C CYS A 173 -12.89 -23.07 -10.24
N GLY A 174 -13.59 -21.97 -9.95
CA GLY A 174 -13.29 -21.02 -8.88
C GLY A 174 -12.22 -19.97 -9.24
N ALA A 175 -11.47 -20.13 -10.34
CA ALA A 175 -10.45 -19.17 -10.73
C ALA A 175 -11.07 -17.95 -11.43
N LYS A 176 -10.49 -16.75 -11.26
CA LYS A 176 -10.93 -15.52 -11.95
C LYS A 176 -10.77 -15.63 -13.46
N LEU A 177 -11.69 -15.01 -14.20
CA LEU A 177 -11.53 -14.79 -15.64
C LEU A 177 -10.67 -13.55 -15.88
N MET A 178 -9.72 -13.66 -16.81
CA MET A 178 -8.83 -12.58 -17.25
C MET A 178 -9.30 -12.07 -18.60
N PHE A 179 -9.36 -10.75 -18.75
CA PHE A 179 -9.68 -10.10 -20.01
C PHE A 179 -8.42 -10.00 -20.88
N GLU A 180 -8.52 -10.38 -22.15
CA GLU A 180 -7.44 -10.37 -23.12
C GLU A 180 -7.96 -9.86 -24.47
N ARG A 181 -7.08 -9.16 -25.20
CA ARG A 181 -7.36 -8.61 -26.54
C ARG A 181 -6.29 -9.07 -27.53
N PRO A 182 -6.25 -10.38 -27.88
CA PRO A 182 -5.32 -10.89 -28.86
C PRO A 182 -5.58 -10.34 -30.24
N ARG A 183 -4.53 -10.32 -31.08
CA ARG A 183 -4.62 -10.02 -32.51
C ARG A 183 -4.92 -11.31 -33.26
N GLY A 184 -5.95 -11.31 -34.08
CA GLY A 184 -6.23 -12.39 -35.03
C GLY A 184 -5.23 -12.39 -36.19
N GLN A 185 -5.28 -13.43 -37.02
CA GLN A 185 -4.43 -13.54 -38.23
C GLN A 185 -4.67 -12.41 -39.25
N THR A 186 -5.89 -11.88 -39.30
CA THR A 186 -6.29 -10.74 -40.13
C THR A 186 -5.83 -9.39 -39.58
N GLY A 187 -5.19 -9.36 -38.40
CA GLY A 187 -4.79 -8.13 -37.75
C GLY A 187 -5.87 -7.49 -36.84
N GLU A 188 -7.09 -7.98 -36.90
CA GLU A 188 -8.19 -7.55 -36.04
C GLU A 188 -7.99 -7.98 -34.59
N ARG A 189 -8.53 -7.23 -33.64
CA ARG A 189 -8.45 -7.50 -32.21
C ARG A 189 -9.80 -7.98 -31.71
N TYR A 190 -9.78 -9.09 -30.98
CA TYR A 190 -10.96 -9.70 -30.40
C TYR A 190 -10.86 -9.71 -28.88
N ASP A 191 -11.95 -9.36 -28.23
CA ASP A 191 -12.04 -9.31 -26.79
C ASP A 191 -12.50 -10.65 -26.22
N TYR A 192 -11.63 -11.26 -25.38
CA TYR A 192 -11.88 -12.56 -24.77
C TYR A 192 -11.74 -12.52 -23.26
N PHE A 193 -12.49 -13.38 -22.60
CA PHE A 193 -12.26 -13.77 -21.22
C PHE A 193 -11.67 -15.18 -21.18
N THR A 194 -10.52 -15.34 -20.52
CA THR A 194 -9.81 -16.62 -20.37
C THR A 194 -9.69 -16.99 -18.89
N CYS A 195 -9.75 -18.28 -18.57
CA CYS A 195 -9.61 -18.76 -17.20
C CYS A 195 -8.15 -18.60 -16.72
N SER A 196 -7.92 -17.88 -15.62
CA SER A 196 -6.58 -17.72 -15.04
C SER A 196 -6.00 -19.03 -14.52
N GLY A 197 -6.87 -19.94 -14.01
CA GLY A 197 -6.46 -21.26 -13.54
C GLY A 197 -5.93 -22.15 -14.66
N ARG A 198 -6.61 -22.16 -15.83
CA ARG A 198 -6.12 -22.86 -17.04
C ARG A 198 -4.80 -22.27 -17.54
N ARG A 199 -4.73 -20.94 -17.65
CA ARG A 199 -3.54 -20.27 -18.20
C ARG A 199 -2.29 -20.44 -17.36
N ARG A 200 -2.45 -20.53 -16.04
CA ARG A 200 -1.35 -20.71 -15.09
C ARG A 200 -1.14 -22.16 -14.67
N SER A 201 -1.93 -23.08 -15.24
CA SER A 201 -1.93 -24.50 -14.84
C SER A 201 -2.10 -24.73 -13.35
N THR A 202 -2.84 -23.84 -12.68
CA THR A 202 -3.14 -23.93 -11.24
C THR A 202 -4.40 -24.73 -10.95
N THR A 203 -5.20 -25.00 -11.99
CA THR A 203 -6.40 -25.84 -11.93
C THR A 203 -6.47 -26.76 -13.14
N SER A 204 -7.18 -27.88 -13.06
CA SER A 204 -7.46 -28.79 -14.18
C SER A 204 -8.51 -28.27 -15.17
N CYS A 205 -8.73 -26.97 -15.22
CA CYS A 205 -9.74 -26.34 -16.05
C CYS A 205 -9.41 -26.43 -17.54
N THR A 206 -10.34 -26.98 -18.33
CA THR A 206 -10.23 -27.10 -19.78
C THR A 206 -11.04 -26.06 -20.57
N ARG A 207 -11.72 -25.12 -19.87
CA ARG A 207 -12.59 -24.12 -20.49
C ARG A 207 -11.87 -23.30 -21.56
N ALA A 208 -12.43 -23.27 -22.76
CA ALA A 208 -11.95 -22.41 -23.83
C ALA A 208 -12.15 -20.91 -23.51
N ALA A 209 -11.41 -20.03 -24.20
CA ALA A 209 -11.64 -18.60 -24.16
C ALA A 209 -13.09 -18.27 -24.61
N ILE A 210 -13.70 -17.30 -23.97
CA ILE A 210 -15.08 -16.87 -24.24
C ILE A 210 -15.04 -15.45 -24.78
N LEU A 211 -15.70 -15.18 -25.90
CA LEU A 211 -15.85 -13.82 -26.43
C LEU A 211 -16.55 -12.91 -25.39
N ALA A 212 -16.03 -11.70 -25.23
CA ALA A 212 -16.57 -10.73 -24.27
C ALA A 212 -18.05 -10.46 -24.52
N GLU A 213 -18.46 -10.21 -25.78
CA GLU A 213 -19.84 -9.97 -26.16
C GLU A 213 -20.79 -11.11 -25.72
N ARG A 214 -20.32 -12.35 -25.71
CA ARG A 214 -21.13 -13.48 -25.27
C ARG A 214 -21.38 -13.46 -23.76
N ILE A 215 -20.43 -12.97 -23.00
CA ILE A 215 -20.58 -12.80 -21.55
C ILE A 215 -21.44 -11.60 -21.25
N GLU A 216 -21.26 -10.49 -21.96
CA GLU A 216 -22.07 -9.27 -21.82
C GLU A 216 -23.56 -9.58 -22.03
N ARG A 217 -23.90 -10.24 -23.13
CA ARG A 217 -25.29 -10.67 -23.37
C ARG A 217 -25.87 -11.53 -22.26
N LYS A 218 -25.08 -12.42 -21.65
CA LYS A 218 -25.54 -13.21 -20.51
C LYS A 218 -25.73 -12.38 -19.25
N VAL A 219 -24.89 -11.39 -19.03
CA VAL A 219 -25.03 -10.46 -17.90
C VAL A 219 -26.27 -9.59 -18.09
N GLU A 220 -26.50 -9.04 -19.28
CA GLU A 220 -27.71 -8.29 -19.62
C GLU A 220 -28.97 -9.10 -19.40
N GLN A 221 -29.00 -10.36 -19.88
CA GLN A 221 -30.12 -11.27 -19.65
C GLN A 221 -30.35 -11.54 -18.16
N ALA A 222 -29.30 -11.72 -17.39
CA ALA A 222 -29.39 -11.94 -15.95
C ALA A 222 -29.93 -10.70 -15.22
N TYR A 223 -29.52 -9.50 -15.64
CA TYR A 223 -30.07 -8.24 -15.11
C TYR A 223 -31.54 -8.04 -15.51
N ALA A 224 -31.89 -8.32 -16.75
CA ALA A 224 -33.29 -8.21 -17.22
C ALA A 224 -34.27 -9.10 -16.42
N THR A 225 -33.79 -10.26 -15.94
CA THR A 225 -34.58 -11.17 -15.10
C THR A 225 -34.59 -10.81 -13.62
N LYS A 226 -33.69 -9.91 -13.18
CA LYS A 226 -33.53 -9.49 -11.79
C LYS A 226 -33.72 -7.97 -11.58
N SER A 227 -34.22 -7.27 -12.60
CA SER A 227 -34.61 -5.87 -12.44
C SER A 227 -35.68 -5.73 -11.37
N LEU A 228 -35.47 -4.83 -10.43
CA LEU A 228 -36.51 -4.49 -9.43
C LEU A 228 -37.73 -3.93 -10.16
N THR A 229 -38.92 -4.39 -9.78
CA THR A 229 -40.17 -3.74 -10.22
C THR A 229 -40.21 -2.30 -9.70
N ALA A 230 -41.00 -1.44 -10.32
CA ALA A 230 -41.15 -0.05 -9.85
C ALA A 230 -41.56 0.04 -8.37
N GLU A 231 -42.41 -0.89 -7.91
CA GLU A 231 -42.84 -1.01 -6.51
C GLU A 231 -41.69 -1.43 -5.59
N GLN A 232 -40.87 -2.40 -6.00
CA GLN A 232 -39.69 -2.83 -5.22
C GLN A 232 -38.62 -1.74 -5.15
N ALA A 233 -38.44 -1.00 -6.24
CA ALA A 233 -37.52 0.13 -6.27
C ALA A 233 -37.99 1.26 -5.34
N ALA A 234 -39.29 1.58 -5.33
CA ALA A 234 -39.86 2.57 -4.43
C ALA A 234 -39.77 2.13 -2.96
N ALA A 235 -40.10 0.88 -2.66
CA ALA A 235 -39.99 0.33 -1.29
C ALA A 235 -38.52 0.33 -0.79
N THR A 236 -37.59 -0.06 -1.65
CA THR A 236 -36.15 -0.02 -1.32
C THR A 236 -35.67 1.42 -1.09
N GLY A 237 -36.13 2.37 -1.89
CA GLY A 237 -35.85 3.79 -1.73
C GLY A 237 -36.32 4.33 -0.38
N THR A 238 -37.53 3.97 0.04
CA THR A 238 -38.10 4.35 1.34
C THR A 238 -37.25 3.78 2.50
N ILE A 239 -36.92 2.48 2.44
CA ILE A 239 -36.10 1.84 3.48
C ILE A 239 -34.71 2.49 3.57
N LEU A 240 -34.07 2.79 2.44
CA LEU A 240 -32.77 3.47 2.42
C LEU A 240 -32.86 4.88 3.02
N HIS A 241 -33.93 5.60 2.71
CA HIS A 241 -34.14 6.94 3.27
C HIS A 241 -34.35 6.91 4.79
N ASP A 242 -35.11 5.95 5.29
CA ASP A 242 -35.35 5.76 6.72
C ASP A 242 -34.07 5.37 7.46
N VAL A 243 -33.26 4.46 6.92
CA VAL A 243 -31.95 4.08 7.47
C VAL A 243 -31.00 5.28 7.49
N PHE A 244 -30.99 6.09 6.42
CA PHE A 244 -30.14 7.28 6.33
C PHE A 244 -30.54 8.31 7.40
N ASN A 245 -31.83 8.59 7.54
CA ASN A 245 -32.35 9.50 8.57
C ASN A 245 -32.05 9.01 9.99
N HIS A 246 -32.14 7.70 10.23
CA HIS A 246 -31.81 7.12 11.51
C HIS A 246 -30.31 7.26 11.85
N LEU A 247 -29.43 7.02 10.86
CA LEU A 247 -27.99 7.20 11.03
C LEU A 247 -27.60 8.66 11.24
N GLU A 248 -28.22 9.60 10.52
CA GLU A 248 -28.00 11.03 10.74
C GLU A 248 -28.48 11.49 12.13
N GLY A 249 -29.62 10.96 12.59
CA GLY A 249 -30.13 11.22 13.94
C GLY A 249 -29.14 10.75 15.01
N SER A 250 -28.72 9.51 14.95
CA SER A 250 -27.78 8.94 15.93
C SER A 250 -26.44 9.66 15.95
N THR A 251 -25.92 10.10 14.80
CA THR A 251 -24.68 10.88 14.71
C THR A 251 -24.82 12.28 15.32
N LYS A 252 -25.99 12.91 15.18
CA LYS A 252 -26.28 14.20 15.83
C LYS A 252 -26.35 14.05 17.35
N ASP A 253 -27.01 13.02 17.82
CA ASP A 253 -27.16 12.75 19.26
C ASP A 253 -25.79 12.47 19.91
N GLU A 254 -24.93 11.66 19.26
CA GLU A 254 -23.56 11.42 19.72
C GLU A 254 -22.71 12.70 19.74
N ARG A 255 -22.82 13.56 18.72
CA ARG A 255 -22.11 14.85 18.72
C ARG A 255 -22.58 15.77 19.85
N THR A 256 -23.85 15.81 20.09
CA THR A 256 -24.42 16.63 21.20
C THR A 256 -23.94 16.10 22.54
N ALA A 257 -23.98 14.79 22.77
CA ALA A 257 -23.50 14.17 24.01
C ALA A 257 -22.01 14.41 24.25
N LEU A 258 -21.18 14.32 23.19
CA LEU A 258 -19.72 14.59 23.25
C LEU A 258 -19.45 16.08 23.55
N THR A 259 -20.22 17.00 22.96
CA THR A 259 -20.08 18.44 23.22
C THR A 259 -20.47 18.79 24.68
N GLU A 260 -21.51 18.17 25.21
CA GLU A 260 -21.90 18.33 26.62
C GLU A 260 -20.87 17.74 27.60
N GLN A 261 -20.26 16.61 27.23
CA GLN A 261 -19.19 16.00 28.02
C GLN A 261 -17.92 16.88 28.03
N GLN A 262 -17.58 17.46 26.89
CA GLN A 262 -16.45 18.39 26.78
C GLN A 262 -16.67 19.64 27.60
N ALA A 263 -17.86 20.25 27.56
CA ALA A 263 -18.21 21.42 28.38
C ALA A 263 -18.15 21.13 29.88
N LYS A 264 -18.48 19.90 30.33
CA LYS A 264 -18.36 19.48 31.74
C LYS A 264 -16.92 19.25 32.20
N LEU A 265 -15.98 19.00 31.28
CA LEU A 265 -14.56 18.82 31.59
C LEU A 265 -13.79 20.14 31.60
N GLU A 266 -14.33 21.19 30.96
CA GLU A 266 -13.76 22.53 30.88
C GLU A 266 -14.28 23.48 31.98
N ALA A 267 -15.32 23.06 32.74
CA ALA A 267 -15.89 23.78 33.85
C ALA A 267 -15.36 23.30 35.23
#